data_e7539a8fc0475f2f23b00e7c59da0e95
#
_entry.id   e7539a8fc0475f2f23b00e7c59da0e95
#
_cell.length_a   1.000
_cell.length_b   1.000
_cell.length_c   1.000
_cell.angle_alpha   90.00
_cell.angle_beta   90.00
_cell.angle_gamma   90.00
#
_symmetry.space_group_name_H-M   'P 1'
#
loop_
_entity.id
_entity.type
_entity.pdbx_description
1 polymer ?
#
loop_
_entity_poly.entity_id
_entity_poly.type
_entity_poly.pdbx_seq_one_letter_code
_entity_poly.pdbx_strand_id
1 'polypeptide(L)'
;TGGTLIQYQETDWNFLKRMASQLGLSLVPDTSYYYPRFYLGLPEGEKRELGEIISCDLCFDGRYYAVSGKCLVDREDFICYDVVTRTSLSLGDRVTYEGRELLVSRKKTELAGGEVIFTYRLAGNSYTWVPWEDNPDYTGMSFVGSIVGTQGEQVEVAFDIDKSAAGGNSYGFAPATGNLMYCMPQKGTK
;
A
#
# COMPACT_ATOMS: atom_id res chain seq x y z
N THR A 1 15.58 6.70 -5.37
CA THR A 1 16.29 7.10 -4.14
C THR A 1 15.86 6.15 -3.05
N GLY A 2 16.73 5.17 -2.72
CA GLY A 2 16.47 4.21 -1.64
C GLY A 2 16.56 4.94 -0.31
N GLY A 3 15.42 5.23 0.33
CA GLY A 3 15.36 5.67 1.71
C GLY A 3 15.49 4.48 2.66
N THR A 4 15.85 4.73 3.90
CA THR A 4 15.85 3.71 4.94
C THR A 4 14.41 3.34 5.30
N LEU A 5 14.08 2.06 5.25
CA LEU A 5 12.78 1.54 5.65
C LEU A 5 12.89 1.02 7.08
N ILE A 6 12.10 1.58 7.97
CA ILE A 6 12.09 1.19 9.39
C ILE A 6 10.66 0.79 9.75
N GLN A 7 10.50 -0.34 10.43
CA GLN A 7 9.27 -0.73 11.09
C GLN A 7 9.34 -0.28 12.55
N TYR A 8 8.45 0.61 12.95
CA TYR A 8 8.46 1.15 14.30
C TYR A 8 7.04 1.28 14.85
N GLN A 9 6.78 0.69 16.01
CA GLN A 9 5.49 0.70 16.72
C GLN A 9 4.27 0.35 15.85
N GLU A 10 4.48 -0.44 14.81
CA GLU A 10 3.44 -0.89 13.90
C GLU A 10 3.50 -2.42 13.72
N THR A 11 2.38 -3.03 13.38
CA THR A 11 2.33 -4.45 13.04
C THR A 11 2.95 -4.69 11.66
N ASP A 12 3.40 -5.93 11.39
CA ASP A 12 3.93 -6.32 10.07
C ASP A 12 2.92 -6.00 8.95
N TRP A 13 1.63 -6.21 9.22
CA TRP A 13 0.57 -5.91 8.27
C TRP A 13 0.46 -4.41 7.97
N ASN A 14 0.55 -3.55 8.97
CA ASN A 14 0.53 -2.10 8.79
C ASN A 14 1.79 -1.61 8.07
N PHE A 15 2.96 -2.16 8.42
CA PHE A 15 4.20 -1.89 7.72
C PHE A 15 4.11 -2.25 6.23
N LEU A 16 3.59 -3.44 5.90
CA LEU A 16 3.39 -3.87 4.51
C LEU A 16 2.40 -3.00 3.76
N LYS A 17 1.28 -2.58 4.39
CA LYS A 17 0.33 -1.63 3.79
C LYS A 17 1.00 -0.29 3.48
N ARG A 18 1.78 0.22 4.42
CA ARG A 18 2.52 1.47 4.24
C ARG A 18 3.54 1.35 3.11
N MET A 19 4.25 0.24 3.00
CA MET A 19 5.17 -0.02 1.87
C MET A 19 4.42 -0.11 0.54
N ALA A 20 3.29 -0.80 0.50
CA ALA A 20 2.44 -0.87 -0.69
C ALA A 20 1.93 0.52 -1.11
N SER A 21 1.54 1.37 -0.15
CA SER A 21 1.07 2.73 -0.40
C SER A 21 2.12 3.62 -1.05
N GLN A 22 3.41 3.38 -0.79
CA GLN A 22 4.50 4.10 -1.46
C GLN A 22 4.57 3.81 -2.98
N LEU A 23 4.04 2.67 -3.38
CA LEU A 23 3.87 2.29 -4.78
C LEU A 23 2.48 2.67 -5.33
N GLY A 24 1.64 3.31 -4.51
CA GLY A 24 0.25 3.61 -4.85
C GLY A 24 -0.66 2.36 -4.89
N LEU A 25 -0.21 1.24 -4.34
CA LEU A 25 -0.92 -0.04 -4.40
C LEU A 25 -1.59 -0.39 -3.07
N SER A 26 -2.76 -1.00 -3.15
CA SER A 26 -3.40 -1.63 -2.00
C SER A 26 -2.80 -2.99 -1.70
N LEU A 27 -2.85 -3.41 -0.44
CA LEU A 27 -2.51 -4.76 -0.02
C LEU A 27 -3.81 -5.58 0.06
N VAL A 28 -3.94 -6.59 -0.79
CA VAL A 28 -5.16 -7.39 -0.94
C VAL A 28 -4.94 -8.80 -0.40
N PRO A 29 -5.61 -9.19 0.71
CA PRO A 29 -5.47 -10.53 1.25
C PRO A 29 -6.14 -11.56 0.32
N ASP A 30 -5.47 -12.70 0.13
CA ASP A 30 -6.02 -13.85 -0.58
C ASP A 30 -6.54 -14.87 0.43
N THR A 31 -7.86 -15.00 0.50
CA THR A 31 -8.55 -15.90 1.42
C THR A 31 -8.79 -17.29 0.83
N SER A 32 -8.29 -17.58 -0.36
CA SER A 32 -8.48 -18.88 -1.06
C SER A 32 -7.58 -19.98 -0.51
N TYR A 33 -6.58 -19.62 0.32
CA TYR A 33 -5.60 -20.55 0.88
C TYR A 33 -5.67 -20.60 2.40
N TYR A 34 -5.21 -21.70 2.98
CA TYR A 34 -5.16 -21.91 4.44
C TYR A 34 -3.96 -21.24 5.12
N TYR A 35 -3.00 -20.68 4.35
CA TYR A 35 -1.86 -19.92 4.84
C TYR A 35 -1.98 -18.45 4.42
N PRO A 36 -1.38 -17.52 5.19
CA PRO A 36 -1.40 -16.10 4.85
C PRO A 36 -0.80 -15.85 3.47
N ARG A 37 -1.60 -15.23 2.60
CA ARG A 37 -1.20 -14.83 1.25
C ARG A 37 -1.84 -13.49 0.92
N PHE A 38 -1.14 -12.67 0.15
CA PHE A 38 -1.64 -11.38 -0.31
C PHE A 38 -1.05 -11.00 -1.66
N TYR A 39 -1.72 -10.05 -2.30
CA TYR A 39 -1.26 -9.41 -3.53
C TYR A 39 -0.95 -7.93 -3.25
N LEU A 40 0.00 -7.39 -3.99
CA LEU A 40 0.21 -5.95 -4.13
C LEU A 40 -0.64 -5.46 -5.31
N GLY A 41 -1.68 -4.67 -5.02
CA GLY A 41 -2.73 -4.36 -5.98
C GLY A 41 -3.75 -5.50 -6.15
N LEU A 42 -4.71 -5.33 -7.02
CA LEU A 42 -5.64 -6.41 -7.38
C LEU A 42 -4.91 -7.48 -8.21
N PRO A 43 -5.23 -8.77 -8.02
CA PRO A 43 -4.75 -9.81 -8.92
C PRO A 43 -5.31 -9.57 -10.33
N GLU A 44 -4.59 -10.06 -11.35
CA GLU A 44 -5.12 -10.10 -12.71
C GLU A 44 -6.22 -11.14 -12.79
N GLY A 45 -7.42 -10.69 -13.12
CA GLY A 45 -8.59 -11.54 -13.32
C GLY A 45 -8.94 -11.71 -14.79
N GLU A 46 -9.96 -12.50 -15.05
CA GLU A 46 -10.46 -12.78 -16.37
C GLU A 46 -11.68 -11.90 -16.71
N LYS A 47 -12.00 -11.80 -17.99
CA LYS A 47 -13.26 -11.20 -18.42
C LYS A 47 -14.40 -12.19 -18.16
N ARG A 48 -15.35 -11.75 -17.35
CA ARG A 48 -16.51 -12.57 -16.91
C ARG A 48 -17.82 -11.83 -17.12
N GLU A 49 -18.89 -12.60 -17.17
CA GLU A 49 -20.25 -12.08 -17.16
C GLU A 49 -20.76 -11.98 -15.72
N LEU A 50 -21.45 -10.89 -15.42
CA LEU A 50 -21.97 -10.64 -14.08
C LEU A 50 -23.12 -11.57 -13.69
N GLY A 51 -23.83 -12.12 -14.68
CA GLY A 51 -25.01 -12.96 -14.48
C GLY A 51 -26.24 -12.17 -14.00
N GLU A 52 -27.18 -12.86 -13.37
CA GLU A 52 -28.39 -12.23 -12.83
C GLU A 52 -28.06 -11.38 -11.59
N ILE A 53 -28.50 -10.13 -11.61
CA ILE A 53 -28.33 -9.17 -10.53
C ILE A 53 -29.57 -9.18 -9.65
N ILE A 54 -29.38 -9.44 -8.35
CA ILE A 54 -30.43 -9.41 -7.33
C ILE A 54 -30.71 -7.97 -6.90
N SER A 55 -29.64 -7.20 -6.63
CA SER A 55 -29.71 -5.77 -6.35
C SER A 55 -28.42 -5.07 -6.76
N CYS A 56 -28.52 -3.78 -6.99
CA CYS A 56 -27.39 -2.93 -7.33
C CYS A 56 -27.55 -1.56 -6.69
N ASP A 57 -26.52 -1.11 -5.97
CA ASP A 57 -26.44 0.19 -5.38
C ASP A 57 -25.31 1.00 -6.03
N LEU A 58 -25.60 2.21 -6.50
CA LEU A 58 -24.62 3.14 -7.04
C LEU A 58 -24.02 3.96 -5.89
N CYS A 59 -22.70 4.02 -5.79
CA CYS A 59 -22.01 4.85 -4.80
C CYS A 59 -20.83 5.59 -5.43
N PHE A 60 -20.45 6.73 -4.82
CA PHE A 60 -19.21 7.41 -5.10
C PHE A 60 -18.28 7.29 -3.90
N ASP A 61 -17.06 6.78 -4.15
CA ASP A 61 -16.07 6.62 -3.09
C ASP A 61 -15.26 7.91 -2.89
N GLY A 62 -15.45 8.55 -1.72
CA GLY A 62 -14.76 9.77 -1.33
C GLY A 62 -13.24 9.69 -1.25
N ARG A 63 -12.65 8.49 -1.29
CA ARG A 63 -11.19 8.31 -1.38
C ARG A 63 -10.59 8.99 -2.61
N TYR A 64 -11.39 9.22 -3.65
CA TYR A 64 -10.99 10.02 -4.81
C TYR A 64 -10.27 11.30 -4.41
N TYR A 65 -10.81 12.05 -3.45
CA TYR A 65 -10.23 13.34 -3.03
C TYR A 65 -8.87 13.20 -2.34
N ALA A 66 -8.63 12.09 -1.66
CA ALA A 66 -7.33 11.81 -1.04
C ALA A 66 -6.26 11.38 -2.05
N VAL A 67 -6.68 10.66 -3.10
CA VAL A 67 -5.77 10.12 -4.13
C VAL A 67 -5.52 11.12 -5.25
N SER A 68 -6.54 11.85 -5.70
CA SER A 68 -6.47 12.79 -6.83
C SER A 68 -5.49 13.95 -6.63
N GLY A 69 -5.21 14.32 -5.38
CA GLY A 69 -4.19 15.32 -5.04
C GLY A 69 -2.74 14.85 -5.24
N LYS A 70 -2.52 13.55 -5.39
CA LYS A 70 -1.20 12.93 -5.47
C LYS A 70 -0.96 12.11 -6.74
N CYS A 71 -2.02 11.66 -7.39
CA CYS A 71 -1.98 10.78 -8.56
C CYS A 71 -2.94 11.23 -9.63
N LEU A 72 -2.60 10.96 -10.90
CA LEU A 72 -3.52 11.11 -12.02
C LEU A 72 -4.52 9.94 -11.98
N VAL A 73 -5.70 10.18 -11.45
CA VAL A 73 -6.80 9.21 -11.38
C VAL A 73 -8.05 9.79 -11.99
N ASP A 74 -8.83 8.96 -12.64
CA ASP A 74 -10.11 9.36 -13.19
C ASP A 74 -11.19 9.36 -12.10
N ARG A 75 -11.95 10.43 -12.00
CA ARG A 75 -13.07 10.54 -11.07
C ARG A 75 -14.13 9.47 -11.31
N GLU A 76 -14.36 9.13 -12.56
CA GLU A 76 -15.33 8.11 -12.96
C GLU A 76 -14.97 6.72 -12.44
N ASP A 77 -13.70 6.44 -12.24
CA ASP A 77 -13.25 5.16 -11.68
C ASP A 77 -13.66 4.96 -10.21
N PHE A 78 -14.00 6.06 -9.52
CA PHE A 78 -14.50 6.04 -8.13
C PHE A 78 -16.04 6.04 -8.04
N ILE A 79 -16.74 6.03 -9.19
CA ILE A 79 -18.15 5.67 -9.26
C ILE A 79 -18.24 4.15 -9.22
N CYS A 80 -18.75 3.62 -8.12
CA CYS A 80 -18.77 2.20 -7.83
C CYS A 80 -20.20 1.67 -7.86
N TYR A 81 -20.32 0.39 -8.20
CA TYR A 81 -21.57 -0.35 -8.13
C TYR A 81 -21.40 -1.49 -7.13
N ASP A 82 -22.18 -1.47 -6.05
CA ASP A 82 -22.27 -2.60 -5.13
C ASP A 82 -23.38 -3.53 -5.63
N VAL A 83 -22.96 -4.63 -6.22
CA VAL A 83 -23.86 -5.58 -6.92
C VAL A 83 -23.98 -6.85 -6.12
N VAL A 84 -25.23 -7.29 -5.91
CA VAL A 84 -25.56 -8.58 -5.29
C VAL A 84 -25.99 -9.56 -6.36
N THR A 85 -25.37 -10.75 -6.40
CA THR A 85 -25.62 -11.80 -7.39
C THR A 85 -25.36 -13.19 -6.83
N ARG A 86 -25.84 -14.22 -7.54
CA ARG A 86 -25.47 -15.63 -7.29
C ARG A 86 -24.25 -16.09 -8.08
N THR A 87 -23.79 -15.27 -9.04
CA THR A 87 -22.65 -15.61 -9.90
C THR A 87 -21.35 -15.45 -9.13
N SER A 88 -20.50 -16.48 -9.13
CA SER A 88 -19.19 -16.43 -8.48
C SER A 88 -18.16 -15.78 -9.39
N LEU A 89 -17.60 -14.64 -8.93
CA LEU A 89 -16.49 -13.92 -9.55
C LEU A 89 -15.30 -13.89 -8.59
N SER A 90 -14.12 -13.61 -9.12
CA SER A 90 -12.89 -13.44 -8.35
C SER A 90 -12.50 -11.96 -8.28
N LEU A 91 -11.69 -11.61 -7.28
CA LEU A 91 -11.07 -10.27 -7.22
C LEU A 91 -10.21 -10.06 -8.47
N GLY A 92 -10.32 -8.88 -9.06
CA GLY A 92 -9.62 -8.53 -10.30
C GLY A 92 -10.34 -8.95 -11.59
N ASP A 93 -11.40 -9.77 -11.51
CA ASP A 93 -12.19 -10.09 -12.71
C ASP A 93 -12.76 -8.79 -13.33
N ARG A 94 -12.85 -8.79 -14.65
CA ARG A 94 -13.40 -7.69 -15.44
C ARG A 94 -14.81 -8.04 -15.88
N VAL A 95 -15.72 -7.12 -15.64
CA VAL A 95 -17.12 -7.27 -16.04
C VAL A 95 -17.58 -6.04 -16.81
N THR A 96 -18.47 -6.23 -17.78
CA THR A 96 -19.11 -5.11 -18.46
C THR A 96 -20.45 -4.84 -17.79
N TYR A 97 -20.61 -3.62 -17.25
CA TYR A 97 -21.85 -3.16 -16.63
C TYR A 97 -22.13 -1.71 -17.03
N GLU A 98 -23.38 -1.40 -17.39
CA GLU A 98 -23.81 -0.07 -17.87
C GLU A 98 -22.92 0.49 -19.02
N GLY A 99 -22.46 -0.40 -19.93
CA GLY A 99 -21.59 -0.03 -21.04
C GLY A 99 -20.15 0.28 -20.67
N ARG A 100 -19.75 0.08 -19.41
CA ARG A 100 -18.39 0.28 -18.89
C ARG A 100 -17.73 -1.03 -18.54
N GLU A 101 -16.43 -1.14 -18.79
CA GLU A 101 -15.63 -2.24 -18.25
C GLU A 101 -15.17 -1.87 -16.84
N LEU A 102 -15.54 -2.68 -15.87
CA LEU A 102 -15.27 -2.46 -14.45
C LEU A 102 -14.54 -3.68 -13.86
N LEU A 103 -13.78 -3.44 -12.80
CA LEU A 103 -13.05 -4.45 -12.03
C LEU A 103 -13.84 -4.86 -10.79
N VAL A 104 -13.80 -6.15 -10.45
CA VAL A 104 -14.23 -6.63 -9.14
C VAL A 104 -13.18 -6.23 -8.11
N SER A 105 -13.40 -5.10 -7.44
CA SER A 105 -12.45 -4.52 -6.47
C SER A 105 -12.66 -5.01 -5.05
N ARG A 106 -13.84 -5.54 -4.74
CA ARG A 106 -14.22 -6.10 -3.43
C ARG A 106 -15.17 -7.26 -3.61
N LYS A 107 -15.00 -8.29 -2.79
CA LYS A 107 -15.88 -9.48 -2.75
C LYS A 107 -16.30 -9.74 -1.31
N LYS A 108 -17.59 -9.94 -1.10
CA LYS A 108 -18.16 -10.47 0.13
C LYS A 108 -18.98 -11.70 -0.23
N THR A 109 -18.84 -12.78 0.53
CA THR A 109 -19.60 -14.02 0.32
C THR A 109 -20.41 -14.31 1.59
N GLU A 110 -21.68 -14.57 1.44
CA GLU A 110 -22.59 -14.84 2.54
C GLU A 110 -23.47 -16.04 2.22
N LEU A 111 -23.81 -16.79 3.25
CA LEU A 111 -24.87 -17.82 3.17
C LEU A 111 -26.17 -17.21 3.70
N ALA A 112 -27.11 -16.97 2.83
CA ALA A 112 -28.41 -16.38 3.16
C ALA A 112 -29.54 -17.28 2.63
N GLY A 113 -30.47 -17.65 3.52
CA GLY A 113 -31.61 -18.49 3.13
C GLY A 113 -31.26 -19.87 2.58
N GLY A 114 -30.05 -20.39 2.87
CA GLY A 114 -29.55 -21.66 2.32
C GLY A 114 -28.84 -21.53 0.97
N GLU A 115 -28.74 -20.32 0.42
CA GLU A 115 -28.04 -20.04 -0.84
C GLU A 115 -26.78 -19.22 -0.58
N VAL A 116 -25.76 -19.43 -1.43
CA VAL A 116 -24.54 -18.60 -1.40
C VAL A 116 -24.81 -17.35 -2.24
N ILE A 117 -24.67 -16.20 -1.59
CA ILE A 117 -24.87 -14.89 -2.19
C ILE A 117 -23.53 -14.13 -2.18
N PHE A 118 -23.24 -13.47 -3.28
CA PHE A 118 -22.04 -12.66 -3.44
C PHE A 118 -22.42 -11.19 -3.56
N THR A 119 -21.69 -10.35 -2.84
CA THR A 119 -21.73 -8.89 -3.01
C THR A 119 -20.38 -8.44 -3.55
N TYR A 120 -20.39 -7.79 -4.70
CA TYR A 120 -19.21 -7.26 -5.36
C TYR A 120 -19.24 -5.74 -5.40
N ARG A 121 -18.09 -5.11 -5.17
CA ARG A 121 -17.89 -3.73 -5.58
C ARG A 121 -17.20 -3.72 -6.94
N LEU A 122 -17.89 -3.17 -7.92
CA LEU A 122 -17.39 -2.94 -9.26
C LEU A 122 -16.92 -1.48 -9.36
N ALA A 123 -15.71 -1.26 -9.85
CA ALA A 123 -15.10 0.06 -9.95
C ALA A 123 -14.15 0.13 -11.14
N GLY A 124 -13.74 1.34 -11.52
CA GLY A 124 -12.77 1.53 -12.59
C GLY A 124 -11.34 1.20 -12.19
N ASN A 125 -10.42 1.29 -13.14
CA ASN A 125 -9.03 0.85 -12.96
C ASN A 125 -8.29 1.62 -11.86
N SER A 126 -8.46 2.95 -11.80
CA SER A 126 -7.77 3.80 -10.82
C SER A 126 -8.29 3.64 -9.39
N TYR A 127 -9.40 2.93 -9.20
CA TYR A 127 -9.99 2.69 -7.88
C TYR A 127 -9.06 1.94 -6.92
N THR A 128 -8.13 1.16 -7.47
CA THR A 128 -7.18 0.37 -6.67
C THR A 128 -6.06 1.18 -6.06
N TRP A 129 -5.86 2.42 -6.54
CA TRP A 129 -4.85 3.32 -6.02
C TRP A 129 -5.16 3.74 -4.59
N VAL A 130 -4.10 3.80 -3.77
CA VAL A 130 -4.17 4.26 -2.39
C VAL A 130 -3.24 5.45 -2.20
N PRO A 131 -3.61 6.42 -1.34
CA PRO A 131 -2.74 7.53 -1.03
C PRO A 131 -1.51 7.02 -0.25
N TRP A 132 -0.40 7.74 -0.37
CA TRP A 132 0.79 7.50 0.44
C TRP A 132 0.44 7.56 1.93
N GLU A 133 0.84 6.53 2.66
CA GLU A 133 0.73 6.44 4.12
C GLU A 133 2.11 6.62 4.74
N ASP A 134 2.21 7.51 5.72
CA ASP A 134 3.39 7.70 6.56
C ASP A 134 3.14 7.08 7.93
N ASN A 135 4.24 6.76 8.63
CA ASN A 135 4.15 6.43 10.04
C ASN A 135 4.34 7.72 10.86
N PRO A 136 3.29 8.25 11.52
CA PRO A 136 3.37 9.49 12.29
C PRO A 136 4.34 9.41 13.48
N ASP A 137 4.58 8.21 13.98
CA ASP A 137 5.45 7.96 15.14
C ASP A 137 6.93 8.20 14.83
N TYR A 138 7.30 8.42 13.55
CA TYR A 138 8.65 8.81 13.15
C TYR A 138 8.98 10.29 13.42
N THR A 139 7.97 11.13 13.57
CA THR A 139 8.18 12.56 13.72
C THR A 139 8.93 12.86 15.02
N GLY A 140 10.12 13.45 14.90
CA GLY A 140 10.97 13.79 16.06
C GLY A 140 11.79 12.63 16.64
N MET A 141 11.77 11.46 15.98
CA MET A 141 12.59 10.32 16.42
C MET A 141 14.08 10.50 16.10
N SER A 142 14.92 9.94 16.97
CA SER A 142 16.36 9.78 16.75
C SER A 142 16.72 8.30 16.85
N PHE A 143 17.60 7.86 15.97
CA PHE A 143 18.12 6.50 15.98
C PHE A 143 19.61 6.53 16.30
N VAL A 144 20.03 5.60 17.14
CA VAL A 144 21.45 5.42 17.47
C VAL A 144 22.05 4.42 16.48
N GLY A 145 23.25 4.75 16.02
CA GLY A 145 23.98 3.89 15.10
C GLY A 145 25.47 4.16 15.14
N SER A 146 26.24 3.28 14.53
CA SER A 146 27.69 3.39 14.44
C SER A 146 28.10 3.78 13.03
N ILE A 147 29.07 4.66 12.90
CA ILE A 147 29.65 5.05 11.62
C ILE A 147 30.49 3.87 11.09
N VAL A 148 30.12 3.35 9.93
CA VAL A 148 30.84 2.26 9.27
C VAL A 148 31.75 2.74 8.13
N GLY A 149 31.46 3.92 7.57
CA GLY A 149 32.26 4.55 6.51
C GLY A 149 31.93 6.04 6.36
N THR A 150 32.81 6.75 5.65
CA THR A 150 32.61 8.16 5.28
C THR A 150 33.08 8.39 3.85
N GLN A 151 32.31 9.15 3.07
CA GLN A 151 32.66 9.53 1.70
C GLN A 151 32.22 10.98 1.42
N GLY A 152 33.18 11.88 1.28
CA GLY A 152 32.89 13.32 1.13
C GLY A 152 32.13 13.85 2.33
N GLU A 153 30.95 14.42 2.11
CA GLU A 153 30.03 14.91 3.16
C GLU A 153 28.98 13.89 3.57
N GLN A 154 29.15 12.64 3.17
CA GLN A 154 28.23 11.58 3.54
C GLN A 154 28.86 10.63 4.55
N VAL A 155 28.03 10.14 5.46
CA VAL A 155 28.36 9.10 6.44
C VAL A 155 27.53 7.85 6.18
N GLU A 156 28.17 6.70 6.27
CA GLU A 156 27.48 5.42 6.28
C GLU A 156 27.21 5.03 7.73
N VAL A 157 25.94 4.82 8.06
CA VAL A 157 25.49 4.50 9.41
C VAL A 157 24.86 3.12 9.45
N ALA A 158 25.36 2.27 10.32
CA ALA A 158 24.71 1.02 10.72
C ALA A 158 23.91 1.29 12.00
N PHE A 159 22.61 1.17 11.96
CA PHE A 159 21.74 1.42 13.11
C PHE A 159 21.81 0.25 14.11
N ASP A 160 21.86 0.60 15.41
CA ASP A 160 21.88 -0.40 16.50
C ASP A 160 20.59 -1.23 16.56
N ILE A 161 19.48 -0.73 15.98
CA ILE A 161 18.20 -1.45 15.87
C ILE A 161 18.25 -2.59 14.85
N ASP A 162 19.11 -2.49 13.84
CA ASP A 162 19.23 -3.50 12.79
C ASP A 162 20.35 -4.49 13.16
N LYS A 163 19.97 -5.64 13.71
CA LYS A 163 20.91 -6.70 14.14
C LYS A 163 21.50 -7.49 12.96
N SER A 164 20.96 -7.36 11.76
CA SER A 164 21.32 -8.16 10.59
C SER A 164 22.06 -7.40 9.50
N ALA A 165 22.16 -6.08 9.60
CA ALA A 165 22.76 -5.25 8.55
C ALA A 165 24.27 -5.46 8.48
N ALA A 166 24.72 -6.10 7.43
CA ALA A 166 26.13 -6.23 7.06
C ALA A 166 26.70 -4.94 6.42
N GLY A 167 25.92 -3.84 6.31
CA GLY A 167 26.30 -2.58 5.68
C GLY A 167 25.59 -1.37 6.31
N GLY A 168 26.11 -0.18 6.06
CA GLY A 168 25.50 1.09 6.47
C GLY A 168 24.65 1.71 5.37
N ASN A 169 23.67 2.51 5.77
CA ASN A 169 22.96 3.40 4.86
C ASN A 169 23.67 4.76 4.81
N SER A 170 23.73 5.38 3.63
CA SER A 170 24.41 6.65 3.41
C SER A 170 23.49 7.83 3.71
N TYR A 171 23.98 8.78 4.54
CA TYR A 171 23.27 9.99 4.93
C TYR A 171 24.19 11.19 4.80
N GLY A 172 23.61 12.36 4.50
CA GLY A 172 24.33 13.63 4.60
C GLY A 172 24.70 13.93 6.03
N PHE A 173 25.96 14.25 6.29
CA PHE A 173 26.40 14.67 7.62
C PHE A 173 26.03 16.13 7.87
N ALA A 174 25.15 16.36 8.84
CA ALA A 174 24.73 17.70 9.26
C ALA A 174 24.94 17.84 10.78
N PRO A 175 26.08 18.38 11.21
CA PRO A 175 26.35 18.58 12.64
C PRO A 175 25.40 19.63 13.23
N ALA A 176 24.96 19.39 14.47
CA ALA A 176 24.06 20.31 15.20
C ALA A 176 24.70 21.67 15.51
N THR A 177 26.01 21.80 15.36
CA THR A 177 26.75 23.05 15.61
C THR A 177 26.86 23.86 14.34
N GLY A 178 26.44 25.11 14.33
CA GLY A 178 26.56 26.04 13.20
C GLY A 178 28.01 26.47 12.87
N ASN A 179 29.02 25.67 13.20
CA ASN A 179 30.41 25.96 12.92
C ASN A 179 30.71 25.70 11.43
N LEU A 180 31.37 26.66 10.78
CA LEU A 180 31.87 26.57 9.42
C LEU A 180 32.95 25.47 9.23
N MET A 181 33.62 25.07 10.30
CA MET A 181 34.60 23.98 10.30
C MET A 181 34.06 22.84 11.17
N TYR A 182 33.68 21.73 10.50
CA TYR A 182 33.31 20.50 11.17
C TYR A 182 34.23 19.35 10.73
N CYS A 183 34.55 18.50 11.66
CA CYS A 183 35.28 17.28 11.36
C CYS A 183 34.31 16.17 11.07
N MET A 184 34.51 15.46 9.96
CA MET A 184 33.76 14.23 9.67
C MET A 184 33.98 13.20 10.78
N PRO A 185 32.94 12.50 11.22
CA PRO A 185 33.08 11.49 12.25
C PRO A 185 33.94 10.32 11.75
N GLN A 186 34.69 9.71 12.64
CA GLN A 186 35.52 8.58 12.31
C GLN A 186 34.73 7.27 12.35
N LYS A 187 35.20 6.27 11.59
CA LYS A 187 34.64 4.91 11.63
C LYS A 187 34.66 4.38 13.07
N GLY A 188 33.52 3.82 13.51
CA GLY A 188 33.32 3.30 14.86
C GLY A 188 32.77 4.33 15.87
N THR A 189 32.59 5.59 15.48
CA THR A 189 31.90 6.59 16.32
C THR A 189 30.40 6.27 16.38
N LYS A 190 29.79 6.47 17.57
CA LYS A 190 28.34 6.39 17.80
C LYS A 190 27.72 7.76 17.88
#